data_63c44d27359832d2ed57b5595a9c4a28
#
_entry.id   63c44d27359832d2ed57b5595a9c4a28
#
_cell.length_a   1.000
_cell.length_b   1.000
_cell.length_c   1.000
_cell.angle_alpha   90.00
_cell.angle_beta   90.00
_cell.angle_gamma   90.00
#
_symmetry.space_group_name_H-M   'P 1'
#
loop_
_entity.id
_entity.type
_entity.pdbx_description
1 polymer ?
#
loop_
_entity_poly.entity_id
_entity_poly.type
_entity_poly.pdbx_seq_one_letter_code
_entity_poly.pdbx_strand_id
1 'polypeptide(L)'
;MTEIPPAAPLAHAPRITDLMHGRFALTPVTVLLVGLNLAAFAAMLLNGGGFWHSPNHVQLAWGAGFGPATKEGEWWRLATAMFLHFGVVHLFMNMAALWEAGRLVERLYSSPRFLVIYALSGLTGNVVSLIAQGDQA
;
A
#
# COMPACT_ATOMS: atom_id res chain seq x y z
N MET A 1 23.25 -2.78 -58.45
CA MET A 1 23.40 -3.48 -57.20
C MET A 1 23.32 -2.42 -56.12
N THR A 2 22.22 -2.29 -55.46
CA THR A 2 21.98 -1.34 -54.35
C THR A 2 22.34 -2.04 -53.05
N GLU A 3 23.47 -1.67 -52.42
CA GLU A 3 23.85 -2.22 -51.13
C GLU A 3 22.83 -1.78 -50.06
N ILE A 4 22.25 -2.77 -49.41
CA ILE A 4 21.37 -2.53 -48.23
C ILE A 4 22.30 -2.12 -47.08
N PRO A 5 22.12 -0.94 -46.50
CA PRO A 5 22.94 -0.51 -45.36
C PRO A 5 22.76 -1.49 -44.20
N PRO A 6 23.84 -1.78 -43.42
CA PRO A 6 23.75 -2.69 -42.27
C PRO A 6 22.72 -2.17 -41.27
N ALA A 7 21.87 -3.08 -40.79
CA ALA A 7 20.86 -2.77 -39.78
C ALA A 7 21.52 -2.13 -38.54
N ALA A 8 20.98 -1.00 -38.11
CA ALA A 8 21.42 -0.35 -36.89
C ALA A 8 21.37 -1.35 -35.72
N PRO A 9 22.38 -1.40 -34.83
CA PRO A 9 22.36 -2.29 -33.68
C PRO A 9 21.10 -2.00 -32.85
N LEU A 10 20.32 -3.06 -32.60
CA LEU A 10 19.15 -2.96 -31.74
C LEU A 10 19.60 -2.38 -30.40
N ALA A 11 19.04 -1.22 -30.06
CA ALA A 11 19.27 -0.60 -28.76
C ALA A 11 18.96 -1.65 -27.69
N HIS A 12 19.96 -2.00 -26.88
CA HIS A 12 19.80 -3.02 -25.84
C HIS A 12 18.67 -2.58 -24.93
N ALA A 13 17.58 -3.34 -24.92
CA ALA A 13 16.57 -3.19 -23.89
C ALA A 13 17.28 -3.28 -22.51
N PRO A 14 17.03 -2.36 -21.58
CA PRO A 14 17.67 -2.37 -20.29
C PRO A 14 17.41 -3.71 -19.60
N ARG A 15 18.47 -4.37 -19.15
CA ARG A 15 18.33 -5.63 -18.41
C ARG A 15 17.65 -5.35 -17.07
N ILE A 16 16.92 -6.31 -16.54
CA ILE A 16 16.31 -6.21 -15.20
C ILE A 16 17.37 -5.86 -14.15
N THR A 17 18.61 -6.36 -14.30
CA THR A 17 19.75 -6.00 -13.46
C THR A 17 20.08 -4.51 -13.53
N ASP A 18 19.95 -3.86 -14.69
CA ASP A 18 20.25 -2.44 -14.86
C ASP A 18 19.17 -1.57 -14.19
N LEU A 19 17.92 -2.05 -14.20
CA LEU A 19 16.79 -1.45 -13.47
C LEU A 19 16.92 -1.63 -11.95
N MET A 20 17.52 -2.74 -11.51
CA MET A 20 17.74 -3.01 -10.08
C MET A 20 18.98 -2.31 -9.53
N HIS A 21 20.03 -2.12 -10.33
CA HIS A 21 21.28 -1.46 -9.93
C HIS A 21 21.35 0.02 -10.33
N GLY A 22 20.41 0.48 -11.15
CA GLY A 22 20.28 1.89 -11.45
C GLY A 22 20.04 2.67 -10.16
N ARG A 23 21.11 3.38 -9.70
CA ARG A 23 21.19 4.40 -8.65
C ARG A 23 19.90 4.55 -7.86
N PHE A 24 19.99 4.47 -6.53
CA PHE A 24 18.94 4.75 -5.53
C PHE A 24 17.79 5.60 -6.07
N ALA A 25 16.97 5.02 -6.93
CA ALA A 25 15.77 5.68 -7.39
C ALA A 25 14.97 5.91 -6.12
N LEU A 26 14.85 7.17 -5.74
CA LEU A 26 14.04 7.57 -4.61
C LEU A 26 12.66 6.95 -4.81
N THR A 27 12.17 6.29 -3.78
CA THR A 27 10.82 5.73 -3.74
C THR A 27 9.98 6.54 -2.74
N PRO A 28 9.69 7.82 -3.07
CA PRO A 28 9.12 8.77 -2.12
C PRO A 28 7.72 8.37 -1.69
N VAL A 29 6.93 7.75 -2.56
CA VAL A 29 5.58 7.31 -2.23
C VAL A 29 5.61 6.13 -1.27
N THR A 30 6.52 5.17 -1.45
CA THR A 30 6.70 4.07 -0.49
C THR A 30 7.08 4.61 0.89
N VAL A 31 8.06 5.53 0.95
CA VAL A 31 8.48 6.16 2.22
C VAL A 31 7.33 6.93 2.87
N LEU A 32 6.59 7.71 2.08
CA LEU A 32 5.43 8.46 2.56
C LEU A 32 4.36 7.52 3.14
N LEU A 33 4.00 6.46 2.41
CA LEU A 33 2.99 5.50 2.85
C LEU A 33 3.41 4.77 4.13
N VAL A 34 4.66 4.32 4.23
CA VAL A 34 5.20 3.75 5.48
C VAL A 34 5.12 4.75 6.61
N GLY A 35 5.54 6.00 6.39
CA GLY A 35 5.47 7.07 7.37
C GLY A 35 4.05 7.36 7.86
N LEU A 36 3.07 7.41 6.95
CA LEU A 36 1.66 7.62 7.29
C LEU A 36 1.10 6.47 8.14
N ASN A 37 1.42 5.22 7.81
CA ASN A 37 0.99 4.06 8.59
C ASN A 37 1.60 4.05 10.00
N LEU A 38 2.89 4.36 10.12
CA LEU A 38 3.56 4.49 11.42
C LEU A 38 2.97 5.63 12.24
N ALA A 39 2.70 6.78 11.62
CA ALA A 39 2.09 7.94 12.29
C ALA A 39 0.66 7.62 12.76
N ALA A 40 -0.16 6.97 11.94
CA ALA A 40 -1.51 6.54 12.31
C ALA A 40 -1.47 5.58 13.49
N PHE A 41 -0.58 4.58 13.48
CA PHE A 41 -0.42 3.64 14.58
C PHE A 41 0.04 4.33 15.87
N ALA A 42 1.03 5.22 15.79
CA ALA A 42 1.48 6.00 16.95
C ALA A 42 0.35 6.88 17.51
N ALA A 43 -0.41 7.53 16.65
CA ALA A 43 -1.56 8.34 17.06
C ALA A 43 -2.64 7.49 17.75
N MET A 44 -2.94 6.29 17.22
CA MET A 44 -3.85 5.35 17.88
C MET A 44 -3.36 4.92 19.26
N LEU A 45 -2.06 4.63 19.41
CA LEU A 45 -1.48 4.29 20.73
C LEU A 45 -1.67 5.41 21.75
N LEU A 46 -1.49 6.66 21.35
CA LEU A 46 -1.69 7.83 22.20
C LEU A 46 -3.18 8.06 22.56
N ASN A 47 -4.10 7.46 21.83
CA ASN A 47 -5.55 7.57 22.02
C ASN A 47 -6.18 6.25 22.52
N GLY A 48 -5.43 5.44 23.27
CA GLY A 48 -5.95 4.25 23.93
C GLY A 48 -5.82 2.97 23.10
N GLY A 49 -5.15 3.01 21.97
CA GLY A 49 -4.80 1.82 21.20
C GLY A 49 -3.81 0.94 21.97
N GLY A 50 -3.96 -0.38 21.83
CA GLY A 50 -3.05 -1.34 22.42
C GLY A 50 -1.82 -1.60 21.54
N PHE A 51 -0.65 -1.71 22.11
CA PHE A 51 0.59 -1.99 21.38
C PHE A 51 0.57 -3.37 20.71
N TRP A 52 0.20 -4.41 21.46
CA TRP A 52 0.11 -5.78 20.94
C TRP A 52 -1.21 -6.06 20.24
N HIS A 53 -2.30 -5.53 20.79
CA HIS A 53 -3.64 -5.67 20.24
C HIS A 53 -4.47 -4.44 20.60
N SER A 54 -4.94 -3.73 19.61
CA SER A 54 -5.78 -2.53 19.81
C SER A 54 -7.24 -2.95 20.06
N PRO A 55 -7.91 -2.38 21.07
CA PRO A 55 -9.32 -2.63 21.34
C PRO A 55 -10.21 -2.25 20.13
N ASN A 56 -11.25 -3.05 19.87
CA ASN A 56 -12.14 -2.83 18.73
C ASN A 56 -12.80 -1.45 18.75
N HIS A 57 -13.19 -0.93 19.92
CA HIS A 57 -13.81 0.39 20.01
C HIS A 57 -12.88 1.52 19.56
N VAL A 58 -11.57 1.40 19.84
CA VAL A 58 -10.57 2.35 19.34
C VAL A 58 -10.43 2.24 17.82
N GLN A 59 -10.35 1.02 17.30
CA GLN A 59 -10.28 0.76 15.86
C GLN A 59 -11.48 1.37 15.14
N LEU A 60 -12.69 1.15 15.66
CA LEU A 60 -13.93 1.68 15.08
C LEU A 60 -14.02 3.20 15.15
N ALA A 61 -13.58 3.81 16.26
CA ALA A 61 -13.51 5.26 16.41
C ALA A 61 -12.54 5.91 15.41
N TRP A 62 -11.47 5.19 15.04
CA TRP A 62 -10.48 5.64 14.05
C TRP A 62 -10.87 5.32 12.60
N GLY A 63 -12.01 4.66 12.38
CA GLY A 63 -12.52 4.37 11.04
C GLY A 63 -12.09 3.03 10.47
N ALA A 64 -11.94 2.03 11.33
CA ALA A 64 -11.78 0.64 10.86
C ALA A 64 -12.99 0.20 10.04
N GLY A 65 -12.76 -0.76 9.15
CA GLY A 65 -13.82 -1.36 8.36
C GLY A 65 -14.89 -1.97 9.28
N PHE A 66 -16.13 -1.56 9.07
CA PHE A 66 -17.30 -2.07 9.81
C PHE A 66 -18.47 -2.15 8.85
N GLY A 67 -18.91 -3.38 8.57
CA GLY A 67 -19.92 -3.68 7.56
C GLY A 67 -21.20 -2.86 7.70
N PRO A 68 -21.87 -2.87 8.87
CA PRO A 68 -23.08 -2.09 9.07
C PRO A 68 -22.90 -0.59 8.80
N ALA A 69 -21.90 0.06 9.41
CA ALA A 69 -21.67 1.50 9.22
C ALA A 69 -21.33 1.86 7.77
N THR A 70 -20.56 1.01 7.08
CA THR A 70 -20.23 1.21 5.67
C THR A 70 -21.49 1.13 4.79
N LYS A 71 -22.40 0.20 5.06
CA LYS A 71 -23.68 0.07 4.34
C LYS A 71 -24.64 1.24 4.64
N GLU A 72 -24.53 1.84 5.81
CA GLU A 72 -25.28 3.04 6.22
C GLU A 72 -24.69 4.34 5.67
N GLY A 73 -23.61 4.27 4.87
CA GLY A 73 -23.05 5.42 4.15
C GLY A 73 -21.65 5.86 4.60
N GLU A 74 -21.02 5.21 5.56
CA GLU A 74 -19.66 5.54 6.01
C GLU A 74 -18.58 4.93 5.08
N TRP A 75 -18.70 5.18 3.77
CA TRP A 75 -17.78 4.63 2.73
C TRP A 75 -16.32 5.04 2.93
N TRP A 76 -16.08 6.16 3.60
CA TRP A 76 -14.72 6.63 3.92
C TRP A 76 -13.93 5.63 4.76
N ARG A 77 -14.59 4.73 5.48
CA ARG A 77 -13.96 3.63 6.23
C ARG A 77 -13.16 2.69 5.34
N LEU A 78 -13.56 2.53 4.09
CA LEU A 78 -12.79 1.72 3.12
C LEU A 78 -11.40 2.30 2.85
N ALA A 79 -11.25 3.61 2.92
CA ALA A 79 -9.97 4.28 2.74
C ALA A 79 -9.16 4.33 4.05
N THR A 80 -9.78 4.70 5.18
CA THR A 80 -9.09 4.81 6.47
C THR A 80 -8.60 3.47 6.98
N ALA A 81 -9.36 2.39 6.79
CA ALA A 81 -8.98 1.04 7.17
C ALA A 81 -7.64 0.58 6.56
N MET A 82 -7.23 1.16 5.42
CA MET A 82 -5.94 0.85 4.80
C MET A 82 -4.72 1.25 5.66
N PHE A 83 -4.91 2.17 6.60
CA PHE A 83 -3.85 2.73 7.45
C PHE A 83 -3.93 2.24 8.90
N LEU A 84 -4.97 1.47 9.26
CA LEU A 84 -5.19 1.02 10.62
C LEU A 84 -4.62 -0.38 10.84
N HIS A 85 -3.97 -0.58 11.98
CA HIS A 85 -3.31 -1.83 12.32
C HIS A 85 -3.74 -2.30 13.71
N PHE A 86 -4.10 -3.58 13.83
CA PHE A 86 -4.58 -4.18 15.08
C PHE A 86 -3.52 -4.27 16.18
N GLY A 87 -2.25 -4.17 15.82
CA GLY A 87 -1.13 -4.24 16.75
C GLY A 87 0.20 -4.23 16.02
N VAL A 88 1.29 -4.17 16.80
CA VAL A 88 2.66 -3.98 16.27
C VAL A 88 3.12 -5.08 15.33
N VAL A 89 2.74 -6.32 15.56
CA VAL A 89 3.12 -7.44 14.69
C VAL A 89 2.49 -7.29 13.30
N HIS A 90 1.20 -6.96 13.27
CA HIS A 90 0.48 -6.72 12.02
C HIS A 90 1.07 -5.50 11.27
N LEU A 91 1.34 -4.42 11.99
CA LEU A 91 2.01 -3.25 11.43
C LEU A 91 3.37 -3.62 10.82
N PHE A 92 4.21 -4.34 11.57
CA PHE A 92 5.55 -4.73 11.12
C PHE A 92 5.50 -5.54 9.83
N MET A 93 4.65 -6.57 9.77
CA MET A 93 4.51 -7.42 8.59
C MET A 93 4.05 -6.62 7.36
N ASN A 94 3.07 -5.72 7.54
CA ASN A 94 2.59 -4.86 6.45
C ASN A 94 3.67 -3.85 6.01
N MET A 95 4.39 -3.24 6.95
CA MET A 95 5.46 -2.29 6.60
C MET A 95 6.64 -2.98 5.92
N ALA A 96 7.00 -4.17 6.32
CA ALA A 96 8.03 -4.96 5.65
C ALA A 96 7.60 -5.30 4.20
N ALA A 97 6.38 -5.79 4.01
CA ALA A 97 5.84 -6.09 2.68
C ALA A 97 5.75 -4.82 1.81
N LEU A 98 5.27 -3.71 2.36
CA LEU A 98 5.17 -2.44 1.66
C LEU A 98 6.56 -1.89 1.30
N TRP A 99 7.54 -2.04 2.19
CA TRP A 99 8.92 -1.62 1.94
C TRP A 99 9.56 -2.40 0.80
N GLU A 100 9.44 -3.71 0.79
CA GLU A 100 10.05 -4.55 -0.25
C GLU A 100 9.29 -4.45 -1.58
N ALA A 101 8.01 -4.77 -1.58
CA ALA A 101 7.19 -4.77 -2.79
C ALA A 101 6.91 -3.36 -3.32
N GLY A 102 6.63 -2.40 -2.44
CA GLY A 102 6.34 -1.03 -2.81
C GLY A 102 7.50 -0.36 -3.53
N ARG A 103 8.73 -0.49 -3.00
CA ARG A 103 9.93 0.04 -3.65
C ARG A 103 10.17 -0.58 -5.03
N LEU A 104 9.93 -1.88 -5.19
CA LEU A 104 10.05 -2.55 -6.47
C LEU A 104 9.02 -2.00 -7.47
N VAL A 105 7.75 -1.97 -7.08
CA VAL A 105 6.65 -1.51 -7.94
C VAL A 105 6.80 -0.03 -8.28
N GLU A 106 7.16 0.82 -7.32
CA GLU A 106 7.38 2.25 -7.55
C GLU A 106 8.51 2.51 -8.54
N ARG A 107 9.60 1.72 -8.51
CA ARG A 107 10.70 1.80 -9.47
C ARG A 107 10.28 1.33 -10.88
N LEU A 108 9.46 0.28 -10.96
CA LEU A 108 9.01 -0.28 -12.24
C LEU A 108 7.95 0.59 -12.93
N TYR A 109 7.03 1.16 -12.16
CA TYR A 109 5.84 1.84 -12.70
C TYR A 109 5.79 3.35 -12.48
N SER A 110 6.78 3.95 -11.82
CA SER A 110 6.81 5.33 -11.32
C SER A 110 5.89 5.60 -10.12
N SER A 111 6.22 6.65 -9.35
CA SER A 111 5.51 7.02 -8.11
C SER A 111 4.01 7.27 -8.29
N PRO A 112 3.52 8.00 -9.31
CA PRO A 112 2.07 8.21 -9.48
C PRO A 112 1.31 6.92 -9.77
N ARG A 113 1.87 6.05 -10.63
CA ARG A 113 1.22 4.77 -10.96
C ARG A 113 1.23 3.82 -9.77
N PHE A 114 2.31 3.78 -9.00
CA PHE A 114 2.37 3.02 -7.77
C PHE A 114 1.31 3.47 -6.77
N LEU A 115 1.12 4.78 -6.58
CA LEU A 115 0.08 5.30 -5.69
C LEU A 115 -1.32 4.84 -6.11
N VAL A 116 -1.62 4.86 -7.41
CA VAL A 116 -2.90 4.35 -7.94
C VAL A 116 -3.04 2.85 -7.69
N ILE A 117 -2.00 2.05 -7.95
CA ILE A 117 -2.00 0.60 -7.70
C ILE A 117 -2.26 0.34 -6.21
N TYR A 118 -1.55 1.02 -5.32
CA TYR A 118 -1.72 0.89 -3.86
C TYR A 118 -3.15 1.21 -3.44
N ALA A 119 -3.68 2.35 -3.86
CA ALA A 119 -5.03 2.79 -3.49
C ALA A 119 -6.10 1.80 -4.01
N LEU A 120 -6.04 1.42 -5.28
CA LEU A 120 -7.00 0.47 -5.85
C LEU A 120 -6.92 -0.90 -5.20
N SER A 121 -5.72 -1.42 -4.95
CA SER A 121 -5.53 -2.71 -4.29
C SER A 121 -6.10 -2.72 -2.86
N GLY A 122 -5.82 -1.67 -2.09
CA GLY A 122 -6.33 -1.53 -0.72
C GLY A 122 -7.85 -1.38 -0.67
N LEU A 123 -8.42 -0.51 -1.51
CA LEU A 123 -9.87 -0.34 -1.59
C LEU A 123 -10.57 -1.63 -2.03
N THR A 124 -10.04 -2.30 -3.05
CA THR A 124 -10.60 -3.59 -3.52
C THR A 124 -10.54 -4.64 -2.42
N GLY A 125 -9.40 -4.75 -1.70
CA GLY A 125 -9.27 -5.66 -0.56
C GLY A 125 -10.31 -5.41 0.53
N ASN A 126 -10.54 -4.14 0.88
CA ASN A 126 -11.55 -3.76 1.87
C ASN A 126 -12.98 -4.02 1.39
N VAL A 127 -13.28 -3.78 0.11
CA VAL A 127 -14.59 -4.13 -0.48
C VAL A 127 -14.82 -5.64 -0.47
N VAL A 128 -13.82 -6.43 -0.86
CA VAL A 128 -13.91 -7.91 -0.82
C VAL A 128 -14.11 -8.39 0.62
N SER A 129 -13.37 -7.82 1.58
CA SER A 129 -13.56 -8.14 3.01
C SER A 129 -14.98 -7.81 3.49
N LEU A 130 -15.51 -6.65 3.09
CA LEU A 130 -16.89 -6.25 3.42
C LEU A 130 -17.93 -7.25 2.88
N ILE A 131 -17.75 -7.75 1.65
CA ILE A 131 -18.63 -8.73 1.04
C ILE A 131 -18.51 -10.09 1.72
N ALA A 132 -17.27 -10.52 2.02
CA ALA A 132 -16.99 -11.83 2.59
C ALA A 132 -17.42 -11.98 4.06
N GLN A 133 -17.29 -10.90 4.84
CA GLN A 133 -17.60 -10.88 6.27
C GLN A 133 -19.08 -10.50 6.54
N GLY A 134 -19.76 -9.92 5.57
CA GLY A 134 -21.17 -9.52 5.70
C GLY A 134 -21.36 -8.48 6.81
N ASP A 135 -22.21 -8.84 7.80
CA ASP A 135 -22.49 -7.97 8.95
C ASP A 135 -21.62 -8.27 10.18
N GLN A 136 -20.66 -9.20 10.03
CA GLN A 136 -19.69 -9.54 11.07
C GLN A 136 -18.45 -8.70 10.87
N ALA A 137 -18.22 -7.74 11.69
CA ALA A 137 -16.98 -7.01 11.75
C ALA A 137 -16.59 -6.73 13.19
#